data_cfdd74f6b2647cd3c43cd27bdfa6645d
#
_entry.id   cfdd74f6b2647cd3c43cd27bdfa6645d
#
_cell.length_a   1.000
_cell.length_b   1.000
_cell.length_c   1.000
_cell.angle_alpha   90.00
_cell.angle_beta   90.00
_cell.angle_gamma   90.00
#
_symmetry.space_group_name_H-M   'P 1'
#
loop_
_entity.id
_entity.type
_entity.pdbx_description
1 polymer ?
#
loop_
_entity_poly.entity_id
_entity_poly.type
_entity_poly.pdbx_seq_one_letter_code
_entity_poly.pdbx_strand_id
1 'polypeptide(L)'
;HERFRRQRQMCIRDRASGTNESVEVGEQVGSIARRASGGLVMATESGIYLFDPASGEKQCIATPESHLEGNRFNDGTTDPHGRFWAGTMRDDGAPPERRGTFYRLDPDHSVSRHLDPVHTTNGLAFSPDGDVMYFADTNREVQTVWACDYDPDTGTPTAQRVFFHSGEIAGRPDGATIDVDGCYWFAGVGGWQIVRVTPAGMVDRIIEMPVEKPCLLYTSDAADETVR
;
A
#
# COMPACT_ATOMS: atom_id res chain seq x y z
N HIS A 1 23.28 12.15 -12.23
CA HIS A 1 21.87 11.89 -11.93
C HIS A 1 21.58 10.42 -12.25
N GLU A 2 21.90 9.52 -11.32
CA GLU A 2 21.36 8.16 -11.37
C GLU A 2 19.87 8.25 -11.05
N ARG A 3 19.03 8.16 -12.08
CA ARG A 3 17.62 7.83 -11.91
C ARG A 3 17.61 6.51 -11.14
N PHE A 4 17.02 6.50 -9.94
CA PHE A 4 16.74 5.29 -9.20
C PHE A 4 16.21 4.26 -10.19
N ARG A 5 16.89 3.10 -10.31
CA ARG A 5 16.41 2.01 -11.15
C ARG A 5 15.07 1.60 -10.55
N ARG A 6 14.00 1.92 -11.26
CA ARG A 6 12.63 1.59 -10.86
C ARG A 6 12.56 0.09 -10.69
N GLN A 7 12.01 -0.35 -9.56
CA GLN A 7 11.98 -1.76 -9.19
C GLN A 7 11.07 -2.52 -10.16
N ARG A 8 11.68 -3.21 -11.12
CA ARG A 8 10.99 -4.06 -12.11
C ARG A 8 11.05 -5.53 -11.74
N GLN A 9 11.63 -5.82 -10.60
CA GLN A 9 11.79 -7.15 -10.04
C GLN A 9 11.01 -7.25 -8.75
N MET A 10 10.36 -8.36 -8.56
CA MET A 10 9.77 -8.75 -7.29
C MET A 10 10.76 -9.68 -6.56
N CYS A 11 11.10 -9.34 -5.33
CA CYS A 11 11.96 -10.16 -4.49
C CYS A 11 11.09 -10.91 -3.47
N ILE A 12 11.22 -12.22 -3.45
CA ILE A 12 10.53 -13.11 -2.51
C ILE A 12 11.58 -13.69 -1.57
N ARG A 13 11.38 -13.53 -0.27
CA ARG A 13 12.19 -14.20 0.74
C ARG A 13 11.40 -15.34 1.37
N ASP A 14 11.89 -16.56 1.17
CA ASP A 14 11.37 -17.70 1.91
C ASP A 14 11.86 -17.64 3.37
N ARG A 15 10.92 -17.63 4.32
CA ARG A 15 11.25 -17.51 5.74
C ARG A 15 11.88 -18.80 6.32
N ALA A 16 11.48 -19.95 5.81
CA ALA A 16 11.94 -21.24 6.34
C ALA A 16 13.37 -21.56 5.89
N SER A 17 13.67 -21.33 4.62
CA SER A 17 15.00 -21.57 4.05
C SER A 17 15.94 -20.37 4.13
N GLY A 18 15.39 -19.15 4.29
CA GLY A 18 16.12 -17.89 4.23
C GLY A 18 16.59 -17.53 2.81
N THR A 19 16.16 -18.27 1.78
CA THR A 19 16.51 -17.99 0.40
C THR A 19 15.78 -16.76 -0.12
N ASN A 20 16.46 -16.03 -1.02
CA ASN A 20 15.85 -14.91 -1.73
C ASN A 20 15.75 -15.30 -3.22
N GLU A 21 14.57 -15.16 -3.76
CA GLU A 21 14.32 -15.29 -5.19
C GLU A 21 13.86 -13.94 -5.75
N SER A 22 14.26 -13.64 -6.98
CA SER A 22 13.78 -12.46 -7.68
C SER A 22 13.17 -12.88 -9.02
N VAL A 23 12.01 -12.31 -9.31
CA VAL A 23 11.27 -12.56 -10.54
C VAL A 23 11.14 -11.25 -11.31
N GLU A 24 11.54 -11.26 -12.59
CA GLU A 24 11.36 -10.13 -13.49
C GLU A 24 9.89 -9.99 -13.86
N VAL A 25 9.30 -8.81 -13.58
CA VAL A 25 7.90 -8.49 -13.92
C VAL A 25 7.80 -7.62 -15.19
N GLY A 26 8.92 -6.96 -15.56
CA GLY A 26 9.03 -6.12 -16.76
C GLY A 26 8.58 -4.66 -16.56
N GLU A 27 7.87 -4.36 -15.49
CA GLU A 27 7.40 -3.01 -15.13
C GLU A 27 7.48 -2.78 -13.62
N GLN A 28 7.22 -1.56 -13.15
CA GLN A 28 7.19 -1.27 -11.72
C GLN A 28 6.05 -2.01 -11.03
N VAL A 29 6.35 -2.61 -9.88
CA VAL A 29 5.37 -3.23 -8.98
C VAL A 29 5.19 -2.30 -7.79
N GLY A 30 3.97 -1.82 -7.59
CA GLY A 30 3.59 -0.97 -6.46
C GLY A 30 3.27 -1.79 -5.21
N SER A 31 2.43 -2.80 -5.36
CA SER A 31 2.03 -3.69 -4.26
C SER A 31 1.69 -5.09 -4.76
N ILE A 32 1.76 -6.05 -3.84
CA ILE A 32 1.44 -7.46 -4.09
C ILE A 32 0.69 -8.05 -2.92
N ALA A 33 -0.13 -9.07 -3.19
CA ALA A 33 -0.69 -9.93 -2.15
C ALA A 33 -0.77 -11.38 -2.63
N ARG A 34 -0.80 -12.33 -1.68
CA ARG A 34 -0.97 -13.76 -1.97
C ARG A 34 -2.43 -14.06 -2.30
N ARG A 35 -2.67 -14.95 -3.24
CA ARG A 35 -4.01 -15.45 -3.56
C ARG A 35 -4.28 -16.76 -2.81
N ALA A 36 -5.49 -16.94 -2.31
CA ALA A 36 -5.92 -18.19 -1.70
C ALA A 36 -5.85 -19.37 -2.68
N SER A 37 -6.08 -19.12 -3.97
CA SER A 37 -5.99 -20.11 -5.06
C SER A 37 -4.56 -20.37 -5.54
N GLY A 38 -3.55 -19.79 -4.90
CA GLY A 38 -2.15 -19.84 -5.32
C GLY A 38 -1.75 -18.69 -6.24
N GLY A 39 -0.44 -18.42 -6.29
CA GLY A 39 0.12 -17.28 -7.01
C GLY A 39 -0.12 -15.95 -6.29
N LEU A 40 -0.02 -14.87 -7.02
CA LEU A 40 -0.09 -13.49 -6.50
C LEU A 40 -1.12 -12.66 -7.25
N VAL A 41 -1.61 -11.62 -6.62
CA VAL A 41 -2.15 -10.43 -7.27
C VAL A 41 -1.10 -9.33 -7.19
N MET A 42 -0.97 -8.55 -8.25
CA MET A 42 -0.03 -7.42 -8.33
C MET A 42 -0.75 -6.18 -8.82
N ALA A 43 -0.50 -5.05 -8.18
CA ALA A 43 -0.80 -3.72 -8.71
C ALA A 43 0.52 -3.12 -9.22
N THR A 44 0.57 -2.85 -10.53
CA THR A 44 1.79 -2.47 -11.24
C THR A 44 1.67 -1.08 -11.87
N GLU A 45 2.68 -0.67 -12.65
CA GLU A 45 2.63 0.59 -13.39
C GLU A 45 1.43 0.63 -14.34
N SER A 46 1.11 -0.46 -15.02
CA SER A 46 0.08 -0.49 -16.07
C SER A 46 -1.31 -0.94 -15.59
N GLY A 47 -1.42 -1.63 -14.44
CA GLY A 47 -2.71 -2.16 -14.00
C GLY A 47 -2.64 -3.20 -12.89
N ILE A 48 -3.73 -3.94 -12.73
CA ILE A 48 -3.88 -5.03 -11.76
C ILE A 48 -3.80 -6.35 -12.51
N TYR A 49 -2.97 -7.27 -12.01
CA TYR A 49 -2.67 -8.55 -12.64
C TYR A 49 -2.71 -9.71 -11.65
N LEU A 50 -3.12 -10.87 -12.12
CA LEU A 50 -2.79 -12.14 -11.47
C LEU A 50 -1.42 -12.60 -12.01
N PHE A 51 -0.60 -13.14 -11.14
CA PHE A 51 0.76 -13.56 -11.47
C PHE A 51 1.09 -14.91 -10.85
N ASP A 52 1.61 -15.80 -11.66
CA ASP A 52 2.18 -17.06 -11.20
C ASP A 52 3.71 -16.97 -11.20
N PRO A 53 4.37 -16.92 -10.01
CA PRO A 53 5.82 -16.84 -9.94
C PRO A 53 6.55 -18.07 -10.50
N ALA A 54 5.90 -19.25 -10.52
CA ALA A 54 6.53 -20.48 -10.98
C ALA A 54 6.60 -20.56 -12.51
N SER A 55 5.55 -20.12 -13.19
CA SER A 55 5.50 -20.09 -14.67
C SER A 55 5.92 -18.77 -15.27
N GLY A 56 5.86 -17.67 -14.49
CA GLY A 56 6.00 -16.30 -14.98
C GLY A 56 4.75 -15.78 -15.71
N GLU A 57 3.65 -16.52 -15.69
CA GLU A 57 2.41 -16.13 -16.36
C GLU A 57 1.80 -14.91 -15.67
N LYS A 58 1.43 -13.91 -16.49
CA LYS A 58 0.84 -12.64 -16.03
C LYS A 58 -0.47 -12.41 -16.77
N GLN A 59 -1.59 -12.47 -16.04
CA GLN A 59 -2.94 -12.24 -16.56
C GLN A 59 -3.43 -10.85 -16.16
N CYS A 60 -3.74 -9.99 -17.13
CA CYS A 60 -4.35 -8.69 -16.88
C CYS A 60 -5.79 -8.84 -16.40
N ILE A 61 -6.12 -8.18 -15.28
CA ILE A 61 -7.48 -8.07 -14.77
C ILE A 61 -8.08 -6.71 -15.13
N ALA A 62 -7.37 -5.62 -14.87
CA ALA A 62 -7.85 -4.27 -15.15
C ALA A 62 -6.72 -3.27 -15.35
N THR A 63 -6.96 -2.28 -16.19
CA THR A 63 -6.09 -1.12 -16.41
C THR A 63 -6.89 0.17 -16.23
N PRO A 64 -7.37 0.47 -15.00
CA PRO A 64 -8.40 1.49 -14.78
C PRO A 64 -7.93 2.91 -15.13
N GLU A 65 -6.62 3.16 -15.10
CA GLU A 65 -6.01 4.46 -15.37
C GLU A 65 -5.17 4.51 -16.65
N SER A 66 -5.40 3.60 -17.61
CA SER A 66 -4.67 3.57 -18.87
C SER A 66 -4.78 4.89 -19.69
N HIS A 67 -5.76 5.72 -19.38
CA HIS A 67 -5.98 7.06 -19.96
C HIS A 67 -5.23 8.19 -19.22
N LEU A 68 -4.61 7.90 -18.07
CA LEU A 68 -3.86 8.86 -17.24
C LEU A 68 -2.36 8.63 -17.40
N GLU A 69 -1.76 9.26 -18.41
CA GLU A 69 -0.31 9.17 -18.62
C GLU A 69 0.46 9.61 -17.36
N GLY A 70 1.49 8.83 -17.00
CA GLY A 70 2.31 9.08 -15.84
C GLY A 70 1.75 8.60 -14.51
N ASN A 71 0.51 8.08 -14.47
CA ASN A 71 -0.01 7.43 -13.27
C ASN A 71 0.49 5.98 -13.19
N ARG A 72 0.64 5.49 -11.95
CA ARG A 72 0.92 4.09 -11.64
C ARG A 72 0.30 3.69 -10.31
N PHE A 73 0.17 2.40 -10.08
CA PHE A 73 -0.10 1.90 -8.73
C PHE A 73 1.11 2.09 -7.82
N ASN A 74 0.85 2.28 -6.53
CA ASN A 74 1.86 2.51 -5.49
C ASN A 74 1.68 1.52 -4.34
N ASP A 75 1.01 1.90 -3.27
CA ASP A 75 0.83 1.05 -2.08
C ASP A 75 -0.49 0.27 -2.16
N GLY A 76 -0.57 -0.84 -1.43
CA GLY A 76 -1.77 -1.65 -1.36
C GLY A 76 -1.64 -2.80 -0.38
N THR A 77 -2.78 -3.29 0.08
CA THR A 77 -2.90 -4.42 1.02
C THR A 77 -4.23 -5.16 0.81
N THR A 78 -4.46 -6.21 1.57
CA THR A 78 -5.76 -6.89 1.62
C THR A 78 -6.60 -6.38 2.79
N ASP A 79 -7.91 -6.35 2.60
CA ASP A 79 -8.82 -6.16 3.72
C ASP A 79 -9.05 -7.49 4.47
N PRO A 80 -9.72 -7.48 5.64
CA PRO A 80 -9.98 -8.69 6.43
C PRO A 80 -10.80 -9.76 5.70
N HIS A 81 -11.54 -9.39 4.64
CA HIS A 81 -12.33 -10.33 3.82
C HIS A 81 -11.57 -10.81 2.56
N GLY A 82 -10.29 -10.42 2.41
CA GLY A 82 -9.43 -10.85 1.32
C GLY A 82 -9.68 -10.13 -0.01
N ARG A 83 -10.28 -8.95 0.00
CA ARG A 83 -10.33 -8.06 -1.16
C ARG A 83 -9.00 -7.30 -1.25
N PHE A 84 -8.45 -7.18 -2.45
CA PHE A 84 -7.19 -6.49 -2.64
C PHE A 84 -7.44 -5.00 -2.92
N TRP A 85 -6.84 -4.16 -2.12
CA TRP A 85 -6.86 -2.71 -2.26
C TRP A 85 -5.52 -2.20 -2.74
N ALA A 86 -5.53 -1.33 -3.72
CA ALA A 86 -4.32 -0.69 -4.22
C ALA A 86 -4.58 0.77 -4.61
N GLY A 87 -3.68 1.63 -4.22
CA GLY A 87 -3.74 3.05 -4.50
C GLY A 87 -2.82 3.46 -5.64
N THR A 88 -3.16 4.55 -6.30
CA THR A 88 -2.39 5.10 -7.42
C THR A 88 -1.76 6.45 -7.10
N MET A 89 -0.80 6.86 -7.90
CA MET A 89 -0.16 8.17 -7.85
C MET A 89 0.37 8.58 -9.22
N ARG A 90 0.64 9.87 -9.40
CA ARG A 90 1.41 10.38 -10.54
C ARG A 90 2.92 10.22 -10.30
N ASP A 91 3.66 9.69 -11.26
CA ASP A 91 5.12 9.43 -11.17
C ASP A 91 5.87 9.74 -12.47
N ASP A 92 5.49 10.78 -13.20
CA ASP A 92 6.14 11.22 -14.44
C ASP A 92 7.13 12.37 -14.24
N GLY A 93 7.31 12.83 -12.98
CA GLY A 93 8.18 13.95 -12.61
C GLY A 93 7.56 15.32 -12.86
N ALA A 94 6.33 15.41 -13.32
CA ALA A 94 5.59 16.65 -13.38
C ALA A 94 5.17 17.14 -11.98
N PRO A 95 4.73 18.41 -11.84
CA PRO A 95 4.24 18.93 -10.57
C PRO A 95 3.18 18.03 -9.96
N PRO A 96 3.13 17.90 -8.62
CA PRO A 96 2.15 17.06 -7.96
C PRO A 96 0.71 17.47 -8.31
N GLU A 97 -0.09 16.50 -8.66
CA GLU A 97 -1.54 16.66 -8.86
C GLU A 97 -2.28 15.60 -8.06
N ARG A 98 -3.47 15.94 -7.58
CA ARG A 98 -4.37 15.00 -6.90
C ARG A 98 -5.03 14.07 -7.92
N ARG A 99 -4.26 13.12 -8.44
CA ARG A 99 -4.71 12.13 -9.43
C ARG A 99 -4.77 10.72 -8.89
N GLY A 100 -4.09 10.46 -7.74
CA GLY A 100 -4.12 9.16 -7.10
C GLY A 100 -5.49 8.87 -6.49
N THR A 101 -5.90 7.62 -6.54
CA THR A 101 -7.12 7.12 -5.89
C THR A 101 -6.93 5.68 -5.48
N PHE A 102 -7.91 5.08 -4.81
CA PHE A 102 -7.87 3.68 -4.41
C PHE A 102 -8.83 2.85 -5.27
N TYR A 103 -8.34 1.69 -5.67
CA TYR A 103 -9.11 0.65 -6.34
C TYR A 103 -9.20 -0.57 -5.45
N ARG A 104 -10.36 -1.22 -5.46
CA ARG A 104 -10.59 -2.50 -4.81
C ARG A 104 -10.84 -3.56 -5.87
N LEU A 105 -10.10 -4.65 -5.79
CA LEU A 105 -10.34 -5.87 -6.55
C LEU A 105 -11.08 -6.86 -5.66
N ASP A 106 -12.25 -7.25 -6.08
CA ASP A 106 -13.11 -8.24 -5.42
C ASP A 106 -12.75 -9.68 -5.86
N PRO A 107 -13.18 -10.73 -5.13
CA PRO A 107 -12.91 -12.13 -5.48
C PRO A 107 -13.46 -12.57 -6.84
N ASP A 108 -14.49 -11.91 -7.37
CA ASP A 108 -15.05 -12.15 -8.70
C ASP A 108 -14.28 -11.44 -9.82
N HIS A 109 -13.15 -10.83 -9.48
CA HIS A 109 -12.30 -10.02 -10.35
C HIS A 109 -12.91 -8.69 -10.80
N SER A 110 -14.01 -8.26 -10.23
CA SER A 110 -14.51 -6.90 -10.44
C SER A 110 -13.59 -5.88 -9.76
N VAL A 111 -13.40 -4.72 -10.41
CA VAL A 111 -12.57 -3.63 -9.89
C VAL A 111 -13.42 -2.38 -9.76
N SER A 112 -13.42 -1.80 -8.56
CA SER A 112 -14.17 -0.59 -8.25
C SER A 112 -13.26 0.51 -7.72
N ARG A 113 -13.59 1.76 -8.06
CA ARG A 113 -12.87 2.95 -7.58
C ARG A 113 -13.52 3.46 -6.30
N HIS A 114 -12.67 3.85 -5.35
CA HIS A 114 -13.09 4.38 -4.05
C HIS A 114 -12.30 5.62 -3.67
N LEU A 115 -12.85 6.39 -2.73
CA LEU A 115 -12.29 7.59 -2.13
C LEU A 115 -12.04 8.75 -3.11
N ASP A 116 -11.90 9.94 -2.53
CA ASP A 116 -11.55 11.14 -3.28
C ASP A 116 -10.07 11.11 -3.69
N PRO A 117 -9.72 11.79 -4.81
CA PRO A 117 -8.34 11.82 -5.26
C PRO A 117 -7.38 12.43 -4.24
N VAL A 118 -6.21 11.80 -4.11
CA VAL A 118 -5.05 12.23 -3.32
C VAL A 118 -3.84 12.43 -4.22
N HIS A 119 -2.73 12.93 -3.69
CA HIS A 119 -1.49 13.09 -4.48
C HIS A 119 -0.70 11.79 -4.54
N THR A 120 -0.45 11.17 -3.38
CA THR A 120 0.41 9.98 -3.25
C THR A 120 -0.20 9.02 -2.25
N THR A 121 -0.82 7.97 -2.76
CA THR A 121 -1.44 6.93 -1.93
C THR A 121 -0.38 6.09 -1.23
N ASN A 122 -0.47 5.98 0.08
CA ASN A 122 0.41 5.15 0.91
C ASN A 122 -0.30 4.73 2.20
N GLY A 123 0.37 3.90 2.98
CA GLY A 123 0.03 3.57 4.35
C GLY A 123 -1.34 2.93 4.53
N LEU A 124 -1.78 2.14 3.54
CA LEU A 124 -3.07 1.47 3.61
C LEU A 124 -3.04 0.35 4.65
N ALA A 125 -3.96 0.41 5.60
CA ALA A 125 -4.09 -0.59 6.66
C ALA A 125 -5.52 -0.65 7.19
N PHE A 126 -5.84 -1.75 7.87
CA PHE A 126 -7.16 -1.96 8.49
C PHE A 126 -7.01 -2.22 9.98
N SER A 127 -7.99 -1.78 10.78
CA SER A 127 -8.03 -2.06 12.22
C SER A 127 -8.13 -3.58 12.47
N PRO A 128 -7.75 -4.07 13.67
CA PRO A 128 -7.84 -5.50 13.99
C PRO A 128 -9.28 -6.05 13.88
N ASP A 129 -10.27 -5.23 14.21
CA ASP A 129 -11.69 -5.58 14.09
C ASP A 129 -12.22 -5.39 12.65
N GLY A 130 -11.42 -4.81 11.76
CA GLY A 130 -11.75 -4.62 10.35
C GLY A 130 -12.80 -3.55 10.06
N ASP A 131 -13.10 -2.68 11.02
CA ASP A 131 -14.14 -1.65 10.93
C ASP A 131 -13.59 -0.23 10.64
N VAL A 132 -12.26 -0.09 10.60
CA VAL A 132 -11.58 1.16 10.24
C VAL A 132 -10.53 0.90 9.16
N MET A 133 -10.60 1.68 8.10
CA MET A 133 -9.58 1.73 7.04
C MET A 133 -8.72 2.98 7.23
N TYR A 134 -7.41 2.83 7.18
CA TYR A 134 -6.44 3.93 7.22
C TYR A 134 -5.71 4.04 5.90
N PHE A 135 -5.36 5.27 5.50
CA PHE A 135 -4.47 5.52 4.38
C PHE A 135 -3.77 6.88 4.53
N ALA A 136 -2.65 7.07 3.86
CA ALA A 136 -1.89 8.30 3.89
C ALA A 136 -1.82 8.99 2.52
N ASP A 137 -1.80 10.32 2.52
CA ASP A 137 -1.27 11.12 1.41
C ASP A 137 0.12 11.62 1.79
N THR A 138 1.15 11.01 1.18
CA THR A 138 2.57 11.27 1.48
C THR A 138 3.07 12.58 0.89
N ASN A 139 2.25 13.31 0.13
CA ASN A 139 2.65 14.60 -0.46
C ASN A 139 3.18 15.55 0.63
N ARG A 140 4.25 16.31 0.32
CA ARG A 140 4.94 17.21 1.27
C ARG A 140 4.04 18.31 1.83
N GLU A 141 3.02 18.70 1.10
CA GLU A 141 2.07 19.74 1.50
C GLU A 141 0.87 19.18 2.27
N VAL A 142 0.66 17.85 2.24
CA VAL A 142 -0.47 17.18 2.88
C VAL A 142 -0.05 16.42 4.12
N GLN A 143 0.85 15.46 4.01
CA GLN A 143 1.44 14.69 5.12
C GLN A 143 0.38 14.19 6.14
N THR A 144 -0.74 13.70 5.64
CA THR A 144 -1.90 13.35 6.45
C THR A 144 -2.19 11.87 6.35
N VAL A 145 -2.42 11.24 7.48
CA VAL A 145 -3.07 9.92 7.58
C VAL A 145 -4.55 10.15 7.83
N TRP A 146 -5.37 9.51 7.01
CA TRP A 146 -6.82 9.52 7.10
C TRP A 146 -7.33 8.23 7.72
N ALA A 147 -8.47 8.29 8.38
CA ALA A 147 -9.26 7.13 8.79
C ALA A 147 -10.66 7.22 8.18
N CYS A 148 -11.19 6.08 7.78
CA CYS A 148 -12.56 5.92 7.32
C CYS A 148 -13.24 4.85 8.18
N ASP A 149 -14.51 5.02 8.49
CA ASP A 149 -15.33 3.90 8.94
C ASP A 149 -15.42 2.90 7.77
N TYR A 150 -15.23 1.63 8.06
CA TYR A 150 -15.18 0.59 7.04
C TYR A 150 -16.21 -0.49 7.32
N ASP A 151 -17.09 -0.71 6.38
CA ASP A 151 -18.02 -1.84 6.44
C ASP A 151 -17.32 -3.10 5.89
N PRO A 152 -16.94 -4.05 6.74
CA PRO A 152 -16.21 -5.23 6.30
C PRO A 152 -17.04 -6.15 5.40
N ASP A 153 -18.36 -6.16 5.51
CA ASP A 153 -19.22 -7.02 4.68
C ASP A 153 -19.27 -6.53 3.23
N THR A 154 -19.49 -5.23 3.05
CA THR A 154 -19.57 -4.63 1.71
C THR A 154 -18.21 -4.12 1.19
N GLY A 155 -17.23 -3.97 2.07
CA GLY A 155 -15.93 -3.36 1.73
C GLY A 155 -16.03 -1.89 1.37
N THR A 156 -16.91 -1.14 2.06
CA THR A 156 -17.19 0.26 1.71
C THR A 156 -16.64 1.22 2.77
N PRO A 157 -15.65 2.07 2.43
CA PRO A 157 -15.20 3.13 3.31
C PRO A 157 -16.17 4.31 3.31
N THR A 158 -16.43 4.88 4.49
CA THR A 158 -17.29 6.05 4.71
C THR A 158 -16.69 6.97 5.76
N ALA A 159 -17.29 8.14 5.99
CA ALA A 159 -16.95 9.05 7.09
C ALA A 159 -15.43 9.35 7.20
N GLN A 160 -14.79 9.66 6.06
CA GLN A 160 -13.37 10.02 6.04
C GLN A 160 -13.06 11.19 6.98
N ARG A 161 -12.04 11.01 7.82
CA ARG A 161 -11.59 12.01 8.80
C ARG A 161 -10.07 12.01 8.92
N VAL A 162 -9.51 13.13 9.36
CA VAL A 162 -8.09 13.20 9.70
C VAL A 162 -7.85 12.34 10.93
N PHE A 163 -6.90 11.43 10.84
CA PHE A 163 -6.42 10.63 11.95
C PHE A 163 -5.13 11.18 12.53
N PHE A 164 -4.16 11.54 11.69
CA PHE A 164 -2.85 12.01 12.13
C PHE A 164 -2.20 12.92 11.07
N HIS A 165 -1.57 14.01 11.51
CA HIS A 165 -0.68 14.83 10.68
C HIS A 165 0.77 14.59 11.06
N SER A 166 1.62 14.22 10.09
CA SER A 166 3.04 13.95 10.32
C SER A 166 3.95 15.18 10.16
N GLY A 167 3.40 16.36 9.91
CA GLY A 167 4.17 17.58 9.63
C GLY A 167 5.08 18.05 10.77
N GLU A 168 4.84 17.61 12.01
CA GLU A 168 5.64 17.95 13.19
C GLU A 168 6.71 16.93 13.54
N ILE A 169 6.78 15.81 12.80
CA ILE A 169 7.78 14.77 13.00
C ILE A 169 8.66 14.60 11.76
N ALA A 170 9.82 13.97 11.94
CA ALA A 170 10.70 13.69 10.81
C ALA A 170 10.10 12.64 9.88
N GLY A 171 10.22 12.87 8.57
CA GLY A 171 9.72 11.95 7.55
C GLY A 171 8.22 12.06 7.30
N ARG A 172 7.77 11.30 6.31
CA ARG A 172 6.38 11.30 5.85
C ARG A 172 5.85 9.88 5.85
N PRO A 173 4.54 9.65 6.10
CA PRO A 173 3.98 8.31 6.08
C PRO A 173 4.21 7.63 4.72
N ASP A 174 4.80 6.43 4.74
CA ASP A 174 4.93 5.53 3.60
C ASP A 174 4.15 4.23 3.91
N GLY A 175 4.67 3.06 3.65
CA GLY A 175 4.02 1.82 4.00
C GLY A 175 3.71 1.71 5.49
N ALA A 176 2.57 1.13 5.82
CA ALA A 176 2.05 1.06 7.18
C ALA A 176 1.43 -0.30 7.52
N THR A 177 1.22 -0.51 8.81
CA THR A 177 0.50 -1.67 9.37
C THR A 177 -0.16 -1.29 10.69
N ILE A 178 -1.10 -2.12 11.15
CA ILE A 178 -1.74 -1.97 12.47
C ILE A 178 -1.28 -3.13 13.36
N ASP A 179 -0.98 -2.83 14.63
CA ASP A 179 -0.69 -3.85 15.62
C ASP A 179 -1.95 -4.33 16.37
N VAL A 180 -1.78 -5.35 17.21
CA VAL A 180 -2.89 -5.94 17.98
C VAL A 180 -3.55 -4.98 18.98
N ASP A 181 -2.85 -3.90 19.36
CA ASP A 181 -3.39 -2.83 20.21
C ASP A 181 -4.17 -1.78 19.40
N GLY A 182 -4.29 -1.95 18.08
CA GLY A 182 -4.92 -1.01 17.16
C GLY A 182 -4.07 0.21 16.84
N CYS A 183 -2.77 0.21 17.16
CA CYS A 183 -1.88 1.33 16.86
C CYS A 183 -1.40 1.25 15.41
N TYR A 184 -1.41 2.40 14.75
CA TYR A 184 -0.95 2.56 13.37
C TYR A 184 0.57 2.78 13.35
N TRP A 185 1.28 1.88 12.70
CA TRP A 185 2.71 1.97 12.48
C TRP A 185 2.99 2.38 11.04
N PHE A 186 3.85 3.34 10.83
CA PHE A 186 4.26 3.71 9.49
C PHE A 186 5.78 3.93 9.36
N ALA A 187 6.28 3.66 8.17
CA ALA A 187 7.63 4.01 7.77
C ALA A 187 7.71 5.52 7.51
N GLY A 188 8.58 6.22 8.22
CA GLY A 188 8.81 7.66 8.05
C GLY A 188 9.82 7.93 6.94
N VAL A 189 9.38 7.93 5.67
CA VAL A 189 10.26 8.13 4.51
C VAL A 189 10.94 9.51 4.55
N GLY A 190 12.27 9.52 4.46
CA GLY A 190 13.11 10.72 4.62
C GLY A 190 13.33 11.15 6.07
N GLY A 191 12.88 10.35 7.04
CA GLY A 191 12.95 10.67 8.47
C GLY A 191 13.82 9.74 9.30
N TRP A 192 14.44 8.70 8.70
CA TRP A 192 15.27 7.73 9.41
C TRP A 192 14.57 7.02 10.57
N GLN A 193 13.25 6.82 10.48
CA GLN A 193 12.46 6.33 11.60
C GLN A 193 11.22 5.54 11.19
N ILE A 194 10.73 4.75 12.14
CA ILE A 194 9.41 4.14 12.15
C ILE A 194 8.63 4.78 13.29
N VAL A 195 7.36 5.08 13.07
CA VAL A 195 6.51 5.78 14.02
C VAL A 195 5.29 4.94 14.37
N ARG A 196 4.99 4.85 15.67
CA ARG A 196 3.76 4.25 16.20
C ARG A 196 2.82 5.35 16.65
N VAL A 197 1.58 5.29 16.19
CA VAL A 197 0.52 6.23 16.54
C VAL A 197 -0.62 5.46 17.20
N THR A 198 -1.07 5.91 18.38
CA THR A 198 -2.18 5.29 19.09
C THR A 198 -3.51 5.44 18.34
N PRO A 199 -4.56 4.64 18.65
CA PRO A 199 -5.89 4.83 18.08
C PRO A 199 -6.49 6.23 18.31
N ALA A 200 -5.98 6.98 19.29
CA ALA A 200 -6.35 8.37 19.55
C ALA A 200 -5.58 9.40 18.69
N GLY A 201 -4.74 8.95 17.73
CA GLY A 201 -3.96 9.84 16.88
C GLY A 201 -2.73 10.47 17.54
N MET A 202 -2.21 9.91 18.62
CA MET A 202 -1.04 10.44 19.33
C MET A 202 0.19 9.57 19.05
N VAL A 203 1.35 10.22 18.84
CA VAL A 203 2.63 9.48 18.72
C VAL A 203 2.94 8.80 20.05
N ASP A 204 3.03 7.48 20.02
CA ASP A 204 3.39 6.63 21.17
C ASP A 204 4.87 6.29 21.17
N ARG A 205 5.43 6.01 19.99
CA ARG A 205 6.82 5.55 19.88
C ARG A 205 7.45 5.97 18.56
N ILE A 206 8.73 6.29 18.63
CA ILE A 206 9.59 6.48 17.46
C ILE A 206 10.77 5.54 17.59
N ILE A 207 11.06 4.80 16.52
CA ILE A 207 12.21 3.90 16.41
C ILE A 207 13.12 4.44 15.32
N GLU A 208 14.35 4.82 15.68
CA GLU A 208 15.38 5.23 14.72
C GLU A 208 15.79 4.05 13.84
N MET A 209 15.96 4.32 12.55
CA MET A 209 16.34 3.34 11.54
C MET A 209 17.71 3.67 10.95
N PRO A 210 18.52 2.68 10.60
CA PRO A 210 19.84 2.91 9.98
C PRO A 210 19.74 3.31 8.50
N VAL A 211 18.55 3.64 8.01
CA VAL A 211 18.27 4.02 6.62
C VAL A 211 17.37 5.26 6.57
N GLU A 212 17.66 6.17 5.65
CA GLU A 212 16.88 7.40 5.47
C GLU A 212 15.43 7.16 5.06
N LYS A 213 15.22 6.11 4.26
CA LYS A 213 13.94 5.86 3.62
C LYS A 213 13.46 4.44 3.94
N PRO A 214 13.06 4.16 5.20
CA PRO A 214 12.27 2.96 5.44
C PRO A 214 10.99 3.07 4.60
N CYS A 215 10.54 1.97 3.99
CA CYS A 215 9.48 2.03 2.99
C CYS A 215 8.27 1.20 3.39
N LEU A 216 8.49 -0.07 3.72
CA LEU A 216 7.40 -1.01 4.02
C LEU A 216 7.51 -1.56 5.44
N LEU A 217 6.35 -1.72 6.08
CA LEU A 217 6.21 -2.39 7.37
C LEU A 217 5.24 -3.55 7.22
N TYR A 218 5.62 -4.69 7.80
CA TYR A 218 4.75 -5.84 7.94
C TYR A 218 4.79 -6.33 9.38
N THR A 219 3.65 -6.73 9.91
CA THR A 219 3.60 -7.52 11.15
C THR A 219 4.04 -8.95 10.87
N SER A 220 4.33 -9.74 11.91
CA SER A 220 4.70 -11.16 11.75
C SER A 220 3.64 -11.97 11.00
N ASP A 221 2.39 -11.55 11.07
CA ASP A 221 1.22 -12.25 10.52
C ASP A 221 0.80 -11.74 9.12
N ALA A 222 1.31 -10.58 8.70
CA ALA A 222 1.01 -10.00 7.39
C ALA A 222 1.38 -10.91 6.19
N ALA A 223 2.30 -11.88 6.40
CA ALA A 223 2.64 -12.86 5.37
C ALA A 223 1.55 -13.92 5.14
N ASP A 224 0.58 -14.02 6.04
CA ASP A 224 -0.53 -14.96 5.97
C ASP A 224 -1.80 -14.34 5.37
N GLU A 225 -1.82 -13.02 5.17
CA GLU A 225 -2.91 -12.35 4.45
C GLU A 225 -2.95 -12.82 2.99
N THR A 226 -4.09 -13.32 2.59
CA THR A 226 -4.33 -13.83 1.24
C THR A 226 -5.59 -13.23 0.63
N VAL A 227 -5.50 -12.84 -0.62
CA VAL A 227 -6.67 -12.46 -1.44
C VAL A 227 -7.50 -13.72 -1.71
N ARG A 228 -8.79 -13.65 -1.46
CA ARG A 228 -9.75 -14.73 -1.72
C ARG A 228 -10.22 -14.75 -3.16
#